data_1f053f37ce5f6241a931b600f27ab016
#
_entry.id   1f053f37ce5f6241a931b600f27ab016
#
_cell.length_a   1.000
_cell.length_b   1.000
_cell.length_c   1.000
_cell.angle_alpha   90.00
_cell.angle_beta   90.00
_cell.angle_gamma   90.00
#
_symmetry.space_group_name_H-M   'P 1'
#
loop_
_entity.id
_entity.type
_entity.pdbx_description
1 polymer ?
#
loop_
_entity_poly.entity_id
_entity_poly.type
_entity_poly.pdbx_seq_one_letter_code
_entity_poly.pdbx_strand_id
1 'polypeptide(L)'
;MTIVGSRRSTAYGRRTAEALAAQMAIRGITVVSGLAFSIDGASHRGALEASGDTIAVLSSGVDLIQPASHRRLGERVVREGLLLSEFLPGEPARPHHFPRRNRILAALGGAVVVVEAAEKSGVLITVEHALDLGRDVYAVPGALDAPQSRDATH
;
A
#
# COMPACT_ATOMS: atom_id res chain seq x y z
N MET A 1 5.98 5.21 7.00
CA MET A 1 4.63 5.63 6.56
C MET A 1 4.01 4.55 5.70
N THR A 2 2.85 4.05 6.07
CA THR A 2 2.10 3.08 5.26
C THR A 2 1.16 3.82 4.32
N ILE A 3 1.18 3.47 3.03
CA ILE A 3 0.28 4.02 2.00
C ILE A 3 -0.57 2.87 1.47
N VAL A 4 -1.87 3.01 1.53
CA VAL A 4 -2.85 2.03 1.07
C VAL A 4 -3.96 2.71 0.28
N GLY A 5 -4.65 1.96 -0.56
CA GLY A 5 -5.75 2.50 -1.34
C GLY A 5 -6.45 1.46 -2.20
N SER A 6 -7.40 1.92 -2.98
CA SER A 6 -8.20 1.09 -3.87
C SER A 6 -7.34 0.37 -4.91
N ARG A 7 -7.67 -0.90 -5.17
CA ARG A 7 -7.11 -1.67 -6.30
C ARG A 7 -7.61 -1.19 -7.65
N ARG A 8 -8.66 -0.38 -7.68
CA ARG A 8 -9.28 0.23 -8.85
C ARG A 8 -9.32 1.74 -8.69
N SER A 9 -8.18 2.33 -8.40
CA SER A 9 -8.09 3.78 -8.23
C SER A 9 -8.16 4.52 -9.57
N THR A 10 -8.46 5.81 -9.49
CA THR A 10 -8.35 6.72 -10.62
C THR A 10 -6.89 7.00 -10.98
N ALA A 11 -6.65 7.56 -12.17
CA ALA A 11 -5.32 8.03 -12.54
C ALA A 11 -4.81 9.12 -11.58
N TYR A 12 -5.72 9.97 -11.07
CA TYR A 12 -5.42 10.96 -10.02
C TYR A 12 -4.91 10.28 -8.75
N GLY A 13 -5.59 9.24 -8.28
CA GLY A 13 -5.17 8.49 -7.07
C GLY A 13 -3.79 7.89 -7.22
N ARG A 14 -3.49 7.25 -8.35
CA ARG A 14 -2.18 6.68 -8.63
C ARG A 14 -1.07 7.75 -8.66
N ARG A 15 -1.29 8.86 -9.37
CA ARG A 15 -0.32 9.97 -9.40
C ARG A 15 -0.10 10.57 -8.02
N THR A 16 -1.15 10.72 -7.25
CA THR A 16 -1.07 11.24 -5.88
C THR A 16 -0.28 10.32 -4.97
N ALA A 17 -0.54 9.00 -5.02
CA ALA A 17 0.20 8.02 -4.25
C ALA A 17 1.69 7.99 -4.61
N GLU A 18 2.01 8.02 -5.89
CA GLU A 18 3.39 8.06 -6.39
C GLU A 18 4.12 9.32 -5.94
N ALA A 19 3.50 10.49 -6.10
CA ALA A 19 4.09 11.76 -5.68
C ALA A 19 4.27 11.84 -4.16
N LEU A 20 3.30 11.38 -3.39
CA LEU A 20 3.37 11.35 -1.93
C LEU A 20 4.50 10.43 -1.45
N ALA A 21 4.58 9.23 -2.01
CA ALA A 21 5.64 8.28 -1.70
C ALA A 21 7.04 8.83 -2.02
N ALA A 22 7.19 9.49 -3.17
CA ALA A 22 8.44 10.14 -3.55
C ALA A 22 8.83 11.25 -2.56
N GLN A 23 7.88 12.07 -2.14
CA GLN A 23 8.12 13.14 -1.16
C GLN A 23 8.52 12.60 0.22
N MET A 24 7.92 11.50 0.64
CA MET A 24 8.30 10.82 1.88
C MET A 24 9.71 10.22 1.78
N ALA A 25 10.00 9.54 0.68
CA ALA A 25 11.30 8.95 0.42
C ALA A 25 12.43 9.98 0.43
N ILE A 26 12.24 11.14 -0.20
CA ILE A 26 13.20 12.25 -0.20
C ILE A 26 13.50 12.72 1.23
N ARG A 27 12.54 12.63 2.14
CA ARG A 27 12.70 12.98 3.56
C ARG A 27 13.23 11.85 4.43
N GLY A 28 13.65 10.75 3.85
CA GLY A 28 14.16 9.60 4.58
C GLY A 28 13.07 8.78 5.30
N ILE A 29 11.82 8.94 4.91
CA ILE A 29 10.71 8.17 5.47
C ILE A 29 10.52 6.92 4.61
N THR A 30 10.63 5.74 5.23
CA THR A 30 10.38 4.47 4.56
C THR A 30 8.89 4.34 4.20
N VAL A 31 8.62 4.01 2.94
CA VAL A 31 7.26 3.77 2.44
C VAL A 31 6.92 2.30 2.55
N VAL A 32 5.84 1.98 3.26
CA VAL A 32 5.33 0.63 3.43
C VAL A 32 4.03 0.48 2.65
N SER A 33 3.90 -0.56 1.85
CA SER A 33 2.66 -0.89 1.14
C SER A 33 2.59 -2.38 0.81
N GLY A 34 1.54 -2.82 0.15
CA GLY A 34 1.23 -4.24 -0.01
C GLY A 34 1.48 -4.82 -1.40
N LEU A 35 2.09 -4.08 -2.30
CA LEU A 35 2.35 -4.49 -3.69
C LEU A 35 1.08 -4.89 -4.48
N ALA A 36 -0.10 -4.56 -4.00
CA ALA A 36 -1.36 -4.78 -4.69
C ALA A 36 -1.50 -3.86 -5.91
N PHE A 37 -2.54 -4.08 -6.71
CA PHE A 37 -2.83 -3.23 -7.86
C PHE A 37 -3.01 -1.76 -7.46
N SER A 38 -2.67 -0.89 -8.37
CA SER A 38 -2.99 0.53 -8.35
C SER A 38 -2.21 1.32 -7.32
N ILE A 39 -2.80 1.70 -6.19
CA ILE A 39 -2.19 2.60 -5.19
C ILE A 39 -0.90 2.01 -4.59
N ASP A 40 -0.91 0.73 -4.24
CA ASP A 40 0.26 0.08 -3.64
C ASP A 40 1.46 0.09 -4.60
N GLY A 41 1.23 -0.33 -5.84
CA GLY A 41 2.27 -0.32 -6.87
C GLY A 41 2.80 1.08 -7.16
N ALA A 42 1.93 2.08 -7.25
CA ALA A 42 2.32 3.48 -7.44
C ALA A 42 3.17 3.99 -6.27
N SER A 43 2.83 3.62 -5.04
CA SER A 43 3.57 4.01 -3.84
C SER A 43 5.00 3.45 -3.84
N HIS A 44 5.15 2.17 -4.18
CA HIS A 44 6.49 1.56 -4.29
C HIS A 44 7.31 2.20 -5.40
N ARG A 45 6.72 2.45 -6.57
CA ARG A 45 7.40 3.14 -7.67
C ARG A 45 7.86 4.52 -7.28
N GLY A 46 7.00 5.31 -6.64
CA GLY A 46 7.34 6.65 -6.19
C GLY A 46 8.53 6.68 -5.24
N ALA A 47 8.55 5.79 -4.25
CA ALA A 47 9.67 5.67 -3.32
C ALA A 47 10.98 5.27 -4.04
N LEU A 48 10.92 4.27 -4.91
CA LEU A 48 12.08 3.77 -5.65
C LEU A 48 12.64 4.81 -6.64
N GLU A 49 11.78 5.52 -7.37
CA GLU A 49 12.20 6.60 -8.27
C GLU A 49 12.90 7.75 -7.54
N ALA A 50 12.54 7.99 -6.30
CA ALA A 50 13.19 8.97 -5.42
C ALA A 50 14.41 8.41 -4.68
N SER A 51 14.84 7.19 -5.00
CA SER A 51 15.96 6.49 -4.35
C SER A 51 15.80 6.33 -2.84
N GLY A 52 14.55 6.19 -2.39
CA GLY A 52 14.23 5.98 -0.98
C GLY A 52 13.91 4.52 -0.66
N ASP A 53 13.71 4.25 0.60
CA ASP A 53 13.42 2.92 1.11
C ASP A 53 11.93 2.58 0.97
N THR A 54 11.64 1.35 0.56
CA THR A 54 10.27 0.82 0.54
C THR A 54 10.23 -0.62 1.01
N ILE A 55 9.16 -0.96 1.74
CA ILE A 55 8.88 -2.30 2.22
C ILE A 55 7.55 -2.74 1.62
N ALA A 56 7.58 -3.86 0.89
CA ALA A 56 6.38 -4.50 0.39
C ALA A 56 6.03 -5.70 1.27
N VAL A 57 4.84 -5.68 1.87
CA VAL A 57 4.31 -6.79 2.66
C VAL A 57 3.37 -7.61 1.79
N LEU A 58 3.70 -8.87 1.56
CA LEU A 58 3.00 -9.73 0.63
C LEU A 58 1.89 -10.55 1.31
N SER A 59 0.91 -10.95 0.50
CA SER A 59 -0.14 -11.91 0.86
C SER A 59 0.15 -13.33 0.37
N SER A 60 1.36 -13.55 -0.15
CA SER A 60 1.90 -14.82 -0.64
C SER A 60 3.31 -15.00 -0.10
N GLY A 61 3.90 -16.19 -0.27
CA GLY A 61 5.32 -16.38 0.01
C GLY A 61 6.19 -15.39 -0.78
N VAL A 62 7.35 -15.05 -0.25
CA VAL A 62 8.26 -14.06 -0.87
C VAL A 62 8.81 -14.50 -2.22
N ASP A 63 8.77 -15.77 -2.53
CA ASP A 63 9.15 -16.37 -3.81
C ASP A 63 8.04 -16.29 -4.89
N LEU A 64 6.83 -15.89 -4.50
CA LEU A 64 5.67 -15.77 -5.38
C LEU A 64 5.15 -14.32 -5.39
N ILE A 65 5.78 -13.48 -6.18
CA ILE A 65 5.36 -12.08 -6.32
C ILE A 65 4.02 -12.03 -7.05
N GLN A 66 3.00 -11.52 -6.37
CA GLN A 66 1.66 -11.32 -6.92
C GLN A 66 1.17 -9.88 -6.67
N PRO A 67 0.40 -9.28 -7.59
CA PRO A 67 -0.03 -9.84 -8.88
C PRO A 67 1.13 -10.02 -9.87
N ALA A 68 0.95 -10.92 -10.85
CA ALA A 68 1.99 -11.24 -11.84
C ALA A 68 2.46 -10.01 -12.63
N SER A 69 1.57 -9.05 -12.87
CA SER A 69 1.91 -7.76 -13.52
C SER A 69 2.88 -6.91 -12.70
N HIS A 70 3.01 -7.14 -11.39
CA HIS A 70 3.93 -6.45 -10.50
C HIS A 70 5.24 -7.23 -10.25
N ARG A 71 5.49 -8.29 -11.01
CA ARG A 71 6.68 -9.10 -10.82
C ARG A 71 7.97 -8.27 -10.95
N ARG A 72 8.09 -7.46 -12.00
CA ARG A 72 9.26 -6.59 -12.20
C ARG A 72 9.42 -5.56 -11.09
N LEU A 73 8.32 -4.97 -10.66
CA LEU A 73 8.32 -4.04 -9.52
C LEU A 73 8.76 -4.75 -8.24
N GLY A 74 8.24 -5.94 -7.97
CA GLY A 74 8.64 -6.74 -6.82
C GLY A 74 10.11 -7.14 -6.84
N GLU A 75 10.64 -7.53 -8.00
CA GLU A 75 12.06 -7.81 -8.18
C GLU A 75 12.93 -6.57 -7.93
N ARG A 76 12.45 -5.41 -8.33
CA ARG A 76 13.12 -4.14 -8.02
C ARG A 76 13.10 -3.84 -6.52
N VAL A 77 11.98 -4.09 -5.84
CA VAL A 77 11.88 -3.95 -4.38
C VAL A 77 12.86 -4.90 -3.66
N VAL A 78 13.05 -6.11 -4.17
CA VAL A 78 14.06 -7.05 -3.62
C VAL A 78 15.47 -6.46 -3.68
N ARG A 79 15.82 -5.80 -4.77
CA ARG A 79 17.17 -5.24 -4.95
C ARG A 79 17.40 -3.94 -4.18
N GLU A 80 16.38 -3.10 -4.07
CA GLU A 80 16.49 -1.71 -3.61
C GLU A 80 15.74 -1.44 -2.30
N GLY A 81 14.97 -2.41 -1.81
CA GLY A 81 14.16 -2.30 -0.61
C GLY A 81 14.04 -3.62 0.14
N LEU A 82 12.83 -3.96 0.58
CA LEU A 82 12.56 -5.19 1.32
C LEU A 82 11.20 -5.79 0.92
N LEU A 83 11.19 -7.09 0.60
CA LEU A 83 9.98 -7.90 0.59
C LEU A 83 9.82 -8.61 1.93
N LEU A 84 8.63 -8.55 2.50
CA LEU A 84 8.29 -9.16 3.77
C LEU A 84 7.01 -9.99 3.62
N SER A 85 6.99 -11.18 4.18
CA SER A 85 5.79 -12.01 4.26
C SER A 85 5.79 -12.89 5.50
N GLU A 86 4.62 -13.11 6.08
CA GLU A 86 4.43 -14.12 7.12
C GLU A 86 4.04 -15.49 6.55
N PHE A 87 3.77 -15.57 5.25
CA PHE A 87 3.42 -16.81 4.57
C PHE A 87 4.67 -17.56 4.12
N LEU A 88 4.57 -18.90 4.12
CA LEU A 88 5.71 -19.75 3.76
C LEU A 88 6.06 -19.63 2.28
N PRO A 89 7.35 -19.82 1.90
CA PRO A 89 7.73 -19.95 0.52
C PRO A 89 6.89 -21.01 -0.21
N GLY A 90 6.47 -20.70 -1.43
CA GLY A 90 5.59 -21.55 -2.22
C GLY A 90 4.10 -21.39 -1.94
N GLU A 91 3.72 -20.64 -0.92
CA GLU A 91 2.32 -20.41 -0.57
C GLU A 91 1.71 -19.29 -1.42
N PRO A 92 0.71 -19.60 -2.29
CA PRO A 92 0.07 -18.58 -3.12
C PRO A 92 -0.82 -17.68 -2.30
N ALA A 93 -1.08 -16.46 -2.80
CA ALA A 93 -2.05 -15.56 -2.20
C ALA A 93 -3.46 -16.15 -2.27
N ARG A 94 -4.16 -16.13 -1.14
CA ARG A 94 -5.54 -16.57 -1.00
C ARG A 94 -6.39 -15.42 -0.44
N PRO A 95 -7.73 -15.42 -0.63
CA PRO A 95 -8.58 -14.32 -0.19
C PRO A 95 -8.41 -13.95 1.29
N HIS A 96 -8.27 -14.92 2.17
CA HIS A 96 -8.12 -14.70 3.61
C HIS A 96 -6.71 -14.22 4.02
N HIS A 97 -5.74 -14.26 3.13
CA HIS A 97 -4.39 -13.74 3.39
C HIS A 97 -4.33 -12.22 3.37
N PHE A 98 -5.19 -11.56 2.59
CA PHE A 98 -5.19 -10.10 2.47
C PHE A 98 -5.55 -9.40 3.78
N PRO A 99 -6.64 -9.76 4.47
CA PRO A 99 -6.94 -9.21 5.79
C PRO A 99 -5.84 -9.47 6.82
N ARG A 100 -5.26 -10.66 6.82
CA ARG A 100 -4.14 -11.00 7.72
C ARG A 100 -2.91 -10.15 7.48
N ARG A 101 -2.53 -9.96 6.21
CA ARG A 101 -1.40 -9.13 5.82
C ARG A 101 -1.61 -7.67 6.26
N ASN A 102 -2.82 -7.16 6.16
CA ASN A 102 -3.13 -5.76 6.41
C ASN A 102 -2.80 -5.32 7.87
N ARG A 103 -2.86 -6.20 8.84
CA ARG A 103 -2.43 -5.88 10.21
C ARG A 103 -0.94 -5.56 10.29
N ILE A 104 -0.12 -6.19 9.44
CA ILE A 104 1.32 -5.92 9.38
C ILE A 104 1.58 -4.56 8.74
N LEU A 105 0.84 -4.20 7.69
CA LEU A 105 0.90 -2.87 7.09
C LEU A 105 0.63 -1.78 8.12
N ALA A 106 -0.41 -1.94 8.92
CA ALA A 106 -0.77 -1.01 9.97
C ALA A 106 0.29 -0.92 11.09
N ALA A 107 0.90 -2.05 11.45
CA ALA A 107 1.88 -2.12 12.52
C ALA A 107 3.25 -1.52 12.13
N LEU A 108 3.70 -1.73 10.90
CA LEU A 108 5.02 -1.26 10.44
C LEU A 108 5.07 0.25 10.22
N GLY A 109 4.00 0.86 9.77
CA GLY A 109 3.97 2.31 9.56
C GLY A 109 3.72 3.05 10.86
N GLY A 110 4.42 4.16 11.10
CA GLY A 110 4.12 5.08 12.20
C GLY A 110 2.78 5.80 12.02
N ALA A 111 2.33 5.91 10.78
CA ALA A 111 1.01 6.40 10.40
C ALA A 111 0.56 5.72 9.11
N VAL A 112 -0.73 5.78 8.81
CA VAL A 112 -1.33 5.24 7.59
C VAL A 112 -1.95 6.36 6.77
N VAL A 113 -1.65 6.38 5.48
CA VAL A 113 -2.29 7.28 4.50
C VAL A 113 -3.16 6.46 3.58
N VAL A 114 -4.41 6.84 3.49
CA VAL A 114 -5.39 6.23 2.58
C VAL A 114 -5.54 7.11 1.35
N VAL A 115 -5.27 6.53 0.19
CA VAL A 115 -5.48 7.16 -1.12
C VAL A 115 -6.59 6.42 -1.83
N GLU A 116 -7.74 7.01 -1.93
CA GLU A 116 -8.96 6.42 -2.48
C GLU A 116 -9.36 5.07 -1.82
N ALA A 117 -10.45 5.07 -1.13
CA ALA A 117 -11.07 3.87 -0.58
C ALA A 117 -12.54 3.83 -0.99
N ALA A 118 -13.01 2.66 -1.40
CA ALA A 118 -14.42 2.41 -1.56
C ALA A 118 -15.03 1.95 -0.22
N GLU A 119 -16.33 2.18 -0.05
CA GLU A 119 -17.09 1.94 1.19
C GLU A 119 -16.94 0.51 1.77
N LYS A 120 -16.72 -0.49 0.91
CA LYS A 120 -16.51 -1.88 1.32
C LYS A 120 -15.10 -2.38 0.97
N SER A 121 -14.12 -1.50 1.00
CA SER A 121 -12.75 -1.81 0.63
C SER A 121 -12.00 -2.52 1.76
N GLY A 122 -11.14 -3.46 1.40
CA GLY A 122 -10.18 -4.06 2.33
C GLY A 122 -9.21 -3.06 2.98
N VAL A 123 -9.11 -1.85 2.43
CA VAL A 123 -8.37 -0.73 3.02
C VAL A 123 -8.89 -0.38 4.41
N LEU A 124 -10.20 -0.48 4.64
CA LEU A 124 -10.81 -0.18 5.93
C LEU A 124 -10.32 -1.13 7.03
N ILE A 125 -9.99 -2.36 6.70
CA ILE A 125 -9.39 -3.32 7.64
C ILE A 125 -8.02 -2.83 8.10
N THR A 126 -7.20 -2.29 7.21
CA THR A 126 -5.92 -1.66 7.56
C THR A 126 -6.13 -0.46 8.47
N VAL A 127 -7.13 0.36 8.19
CA VAL A 127 -7.50 1.53 9.01
C VAL A 127 -7.91 1.10 10.42
N GLU A 128 -8.76 0.09 10.55
CA GLU A 128 -9.19 -0.44 11.85
C GLU A 128 -7.99 -0.92 12.67
N HIS A 129 -7.10 -1.70 12.07
CA HIS A 129 -5.87 -2.14 12.74
C HIS A 129 -4.98 -0.96 13.16
N ALA A 130 -4.85 0.06 12.31
CA ALA A 130 -4.06 1.24 12.63
C ALA A 130 -4.63 2.00 13.84
N LEU A 131 -5.94 2.20 13.88
CA LEU A 131 -6.63 2.86 14.99
C LEU A 131 -6.48 2.06 16.29
N ASP A 132 -6.62 0.74 16.23
CA ASP A 132 -6.44 -0.16 17.38
C ASP A 132 -5.00 -0.09 17.94
N LEU A 133 -4.02 0.15 17.07
CA LEU A 133 -2.62 0.32 17.44
C LEU A 133 -2.27 1.77 17.85
N GLY A 134 -3.23 2.67 17.87
CA GLY A 134 -2.99 4.09 18.17
C GLY A 134 -2.19 4.83 17.12
N ARG A 135 -2.24 4.36 15.86
CA ARG A 135 -1.58 5.03 14.73
C ARG A 135 -2.45 6.14 14.18
N ASP A 136 -1.83 7.22 13.74
CA ASP A 136 -2.53 8.27 13.00
C ASP A 136 -2.94 7.77 11.62
N VAL A 137 -4.15 8.14 11.20
CA VAL A 137 -4.69 7.81 9.88
C VAL A 137 -5.04 9.09 9.15
N TYR A 138 -4.49 9.24 7.96
CA TYR A 138 -4.74 10.37 7.07
C TYR A 138 -5.46 9.89 5.81
N ALA A 139 -6.41 10.66 5.33
CA ALA A 139 -7.07 10.42 4.05
C ALA A 139 -6.72 11.52 3.05
N VAL A 140 -6.32 11.14 1.86
CA VAL A 140 -6.12 12.09 0.77
C VAL A 140 -7.51 12.49 0.23
N PRO A 141 -7.82 13.79 0.14
CA PRO A 141 -9.07 14.23 -0.47
C PRO A 141 -9.15 13.76 -1.92
N GLY A 142 -10.28 13.15 -2.29
CA GLY A 142 -10.54 12.77 -3.67
C GLY A 142 -10.89 13.97 -4.53
N ALA A 143 -10.86 13.81 -5.85
CA ALA A 143 -11.41 14.82 -6.77
C ALA A 143 -12.91 14.95 -6.50
N LEU A 144 -13.39 16.18 -6.39
CA LEU A 144 -14.78 16.50 -6.00
C LEU A 144 -15.83 15.83 -6.91
N ASP A 145 -15.45 15.50 -8.14
CA ASP A 145 -16.34 14.91 -9.14
C ASP A 145 -16.21 13.39 -9.28
N ALA A 146 -15.34 12.74 -8.50
CA ALA A 146 -15.15 11.30 -8.59
C ALA A 146 -16.22 10.55 -7.79
N PRO A 147 -16.91 9.56 -8.39
CA PRO A 147 -17.93 8.78 -7.67
C PRO A 147 -17.43 8.12 -6.39
N GLN A 148 -16.12 7.86 -6.32
CA GLN A 148 -15.45 7.23 -5.17
C GLN A 148 -15.06 8.21 -4.07
N SER A 149 -15.15 9.54 -4.31
CA SER A 149 -14.83 10.57 -3.32
C SER A 149 -15.98 10.84 -2.35
N ARG A 150 -17.18 10.41 -2.69
CA ARG A 150 -18.37 10.65 -1.87
C ARG A 150 -18.35 9.86 -0.56
N ASP A 151 -17.57 8.78 -0.51
CA ASP A 151 -17.53 7.87 0.61
C ASP A 151 -16.43 8.22 1.64
N ALA A 152 -15.48 9.08 1.29
CA ALA A 152 -14.39 9.46 2.19
C ALA A 152 -14.74 10.63 3.14
N THR A 153 -15.93 11.23 3.00
CA THR A 153 -16.35 12.42 3.76
C THR A 153 -17.45 12.17 4.79
N HIS A 154 -17.72 10.91 5.15
CA HIS A 154 -18.71 10.57 6.20
C HIS A 154 -18.08 9.86 7.37
#